data_e12eeb249ba7f4a149439bf2001def8a
#
_entry.id   e12eeb249ba7f4a149439bf2001def8a
#
_cell.length_a   1.000
_cell.length_b   1.000
_cell.length_c   1.000
_cell.angle_alpha   90.00
_cell.angle_beta   90.00
_cell.angle_gamma   90.00
#
_symmetry.space_group_name_H-M   'P 1'
#
loop_
_entity.id
_entity.type
_entity.pdbx_description
1 polymer ?
#
loop_
_entity_poly.entity_id
_entity_poly.type
_entity_poly.pdbx_seq_one_letter_code
_entity_poly.pdbx_strand_id
1 'polypeptide(L)'
;MKWFCANEEHVFWQEITNNISYMITEGYDHQIIIGTDSQRIGNEAVVVVALCIVSDMPDYERVFFYSKEKRPKFTDLYSRISYETQKSIEIADLLKERTTATLENLNISIHLDVSSNEAKNKTSKYSSSLISLVKAYDYPHVQVKPNSWAASYIADKFTKNDR
;
A
#
# COMPACT_ATOMS: atom_id res chain seq x y z
N MET A 1 13.39 -1.06 -6.57
CA MET A 1 12.21 -1.87 -6.20
C MET A 1 11.71 -2.56 -7.47
N LYS A 2 11.38 -3.85 -7.40
CA LYS A 2 10.80 -4.61 -8.53
C LYS A 2 9.32 -4.80 -8.29
N TRP A 3 8.50 -4.57 -9.31
CA TRP A 3 7.06 -4.72 -9.24
C TRP A 3 6.60 -5.92 -10.05
N PHE A 4 5.53 -6.52 -9.60
CA PHE A 4 4.89 -7.69 -10.21
C PHE A 4 3.39 -7.49 -10.26
N CYS A 5 2.73 -8.03 -11.28
CA CYS A 5 1.27 -8.07 -11.35
C CYS A 5 0.72 -9.39 -10.75
N ALA A 6 -0.58 -9.57 -10.82
CA ALA A 6 -1.30 -10.68 -10.18
C ALA A 6 -0.81 -12.09 -10.59
N ASN A 7 -0.34 -12.24 -11.82
CA ASN A 7 0.20 -13.49 -12.38
C ASN A 7 1.71 -13.65 -12.20
N GLU A 8 2.32 -12.81 -11.31
CA GLU A 8 3.75 -12.81 -10.97
C GLU A 8 4.68 -12.36 -12.11
N GLU A 9 4.15 -11.80 -13.19
CA GLU A 9 4.96 -11.17 -14.23
C GLU A 9 5.55 -9.84 -13.75
N HIS A 10 6.80 -9.59 -14.14
CA HIS A 10 7.49 -8.35 -13.83
C HIS A 10 6.89 -7.18 -14.61
N VAL A 11 6.63 -6.07 -13.91
CA VAL A 11 6.11 -4.82 -14.46
C VAL A 11 7.06 -3.69 -14.11
N PHE A 12 7.33 -2.83 -15.07
CA PHE A 12 8.16 -1.65 -14.82
C PHE A 12 7.35 -0.55 -14.12
N TRP A 13 7.98 0.10 -13.15
CA TRP A 13 7.37 1.23 -12.44
C TRP A 13 6.87 2.33 -13.39
N GLN A 14 7.64 2.60 -14.44
CA GLN A 14 7.26 3.57 -15.48
C GLN A 14 5.96 3.18 -16.19
N GLU A 15 5.70 1.91 -16.40
CA GLU A 15 4.47 1.43 -17.02
C GLU A 15 3.27 1.68 -16.12
N ILE A 16 3.40 1.37 -14.82
CA ILE A 16 2.36 1.64 -13.82
C ILE A 16 2.04 3.13 -13.77
N THR A 17 3.05 3.99 -13.68
CA THR A 17 2.87 5.44 -13.58
C THR A 17 2.34 6.07 -14.87
N ASN A 18 2.73 5.55 -16.04
CA ASN A 18 2.17 6.00 -17.32
C ASN A 18 0.68 5.69 -17.43
N ASN A 19 0.25 4.50 -17.01
CA ASN A 19 -1.16 4.13 -17.02
C ASN A 19 -2.00 5.00 -16.07
N ILE A 20 -1.47 5.30 -14.88
CA ILE A 20 -2.12 6.22 -13.93
C ILE A 20 -2.21 7.64 -14.54
N SER A 21 -1.12 8.14 -15.13
CA SER A 21 -1.12 9.44 -15.79
C SER A 21 -2.12 9.51 -16.94
N TYR A 22 -2.24 8.45 -17.72
CA TYR A 22 -3.22 8.34 -18.79
C TYR A 22 -4.66 8.38 -18.25
N MET A 23 -4.99 7.59 -17.20
CA MET A 23 -6.31 7.63 -16.56
C MET A 23 -6.70 9.05 -16.12
N ILE A 24 -5.75 9.76 -15.49
CA ILE A 24 -5.98 11.12 -15.00
C ILE A 24 -6.19 12.09 -16.16
N THR A 25 -5.36 12.01 -17.21
CA THR A 25 -5.43 12.91 -18.37
C THR A 25 -6.72 12.73 -19.17
N GLU A 26 -7.18 11.50 -19.33
CA GLU A 26 -8.42 11.18 -20.02
C GLU A 26 -9.68 11.37 -19.16
N GLY A 27 -9.51 11.67 -17.86
CA GLY A 27 -10.61 11.95 -16.95
C GLY A 27 -11.36 10.71 -16.46
N TYR A 28 -10.73 9.53 -16.48
CA TYR A 28 -11.30 8.32 -15.89
C TYR A 28 -11.42 8.46 -14.36
N ASP A 29 -12.56 8.03 -13.83
CA ASP A 29 -12.71 7.92 -12.38
C ASP A 29 -11.79 6.80 -11.86
N HIS A 30 -11.06 7.08 -10.78
CA HIS A 30 -10.09 6.14 -10.26
C HIS A 30 -9.86 6.31 -8.75
N GLN A 31 -9.46 5.21 -8.12
CA GLN A 31 -8.94 5.18 -6.77
C GLN A 31 -7.66 4.36 -6.73
N ILE A 32 -6.60 4.92 -6.17
CA ILE A 32 -5.34 4.23 -5.94
C ILE A 32 -5.26 3.87 -4.46
N ILE A 33 -5.03 2.60 -4.18
CA ILE A 33 -5.02 2.08 -2.82
C ILE A 33 -3.68 1.43 -2.56
N ILE A 34 -2.99 1.87 -1.51
CA ILE A 34 -1.67 1.37 -1.12
C ILE A 34 -1.77 0.74 0.26
N GLY A 35 -1.24 -0.47 0.40
CA GLY A 35 -1.16 -1.15 1.68
C GLY A 35 0.12 -1.97 1.79
N THR A 36 0.68 -2.03 2.98
CA THR A 36 1.90 -2.80 3.27
C THR A 36 1.62 -3.77 4.40
N ASP A 37 2.14 -4.99 4.25
CA ASP A 37 2.17 -6.01 5.30
C ASP A 37 3.55 -6.64 5.35
N SER A 38 3.91 -7.18 6.50
CA SER A 38 5.16 -7.91 6.66
C SER A 38 5.01 -9.16 7.50
N GLN A 39 5.78 -10.18 7.13
CA GLN A 39 5.84 -11.43 7.84
C GLN A 39 7.27 -11.77 8.25
N ARG A 40 7.42 -12.23 9.50
CA ARG A 40 8.70 -12.75 9.99
C ARG A 40 8.93 -14.16 9.46
N ILE A 41 10.12 -14.38 8.87
CA ILE A 41 10.61 -15.69 8.45
C ILE A 41 12.00 -15.90 9.06
N GLY A 42 12.08 -16.67 10.16
CA GLY A 42 13.35 -16.86 10.86
C GLY A 42 13.91 -15.55 11.46
N ASN A 43 15.08 -15.15 11.00
CA ASN A 43 15.76 -13.91 11.40
C ASN A 43 15.52 -12.73 10.45
N GLU A 44 14.72 -12.93 9.42
CA GLU A 44 14.34 -11.92 8.45
C GLU A 44 12.85 -11.56 8.55
N ALA A 45 12.48 -10.48 7.91
CA ALA A 45 11.11 -10.11 7.59
C ALA A 45 10.97 -9.95 6.08
N VAL A 46 9.94 -10.51 5.52
CA VAL A 46 9.47 -10.22 4.14
C VAL A 46 8.43 -9.12 4.25
N VAL A 47 8.67 -8.02 3.56
CA VAL A 47 7.75 -6.89 3.48
C VAL A 47 7.18 -6.85 2.08
N VAL A 48 5.88 -6.77 1.96
CA VAL A 48 5.15 -6.66 0.70
C VAL A 48 4.34 -5.38 0.69
N VAL A 49 4.55 -4.58 -0.34
CA VAL A 49 3.69 -3.43 -0.66
C VAL A 49 2.75 -3.85 -1.77
N ALA A 50 1.46 -3.62 -1.58
CA ALA A 50 0.43 -3.76 -2.60
C ALA A 50 -0.03 -2.39 -3.09
N LEU A 51 -0.10 -2.22 -4.40
CA LEU A 51 -0.65 -1.07 -5.10
C LEU A 51 -1.85 -1.53 -5.91
N CYS A 52 -3.03 -1.08 -5.56
CA CYS A 52 -4.28 -1.45 -6.21
C CYS A 52 -4.87 -0.24 -6.92
N ILE A 53 -5.35 -0.45 -8.13
CA ILE A 53 -6.07 0.55 -8.91
C ILE A 53 -7.49 0.03 -9.11
N VAL A 54 -8.47 0.85 -8.79
CA VAL A 54 -9.88 0.66 -9.09
C VAL A 54 -10.29 1.82 -9.99
N SER A 55 -10.79 1.55 -11.19
CA SER A 55 -11.08 2.59 -12.19
C SER A 55 -12.26 2.18 -13.06
N ASP A 56 -12.89 3.13 -13.74
CA ASP A 56 -13.84 2.89 -14.83
C ASP A 56 -13.16 2.79 -16.21
N MET A 57 -11.82 2.86 -16.25
CA MET A 57 -11.04 2.63 -17.45
C MET A 57 -11.09 1.14 -17.85
N PRO A 58 -11.41 0.80 -19.13
CA PRO A 58 -11.38 -0.58 -19.62
C PRO A 58 -10.02 -1.26 -19.34
N ASP A 59 -10.03 -2.54 -18.98
CA ASP A 59 -8.88 -3.36 -18.58
C ASP A 59 -8.21 -2.95 -17.27
N TYR A 60 -8.66 -1.87 -16.62
CA TYR A 60 -8.17 -1.37 -15.34
C TYR A 60 -9.26 -1.24 -14.26
N GLU A 61 -10.41 -1.90 -14.43
CA GLU A 61 -11.52 -1.83 -13.48
C GLU A 61 -11.08 -2.27 -12.07
N ARG A 62 -10.18 -3.25 -12.01
CA ARG A 62 -9.57 -3.68 -10.76
C ARG A 62 -8.27 -4.42 -11.02
N VAL A 63 -7.15 -3.73 -10.89
CA VAL A 63 -5.82 -4.32 -11.04
C VAL A 63 -5.00 -4.11 -9.78
N PHE A 64 -4.03 -4.97 -9.53
CA PHE A 64 -3.07 -4.76 -8.46
C PHE A 64 -1.67 -5.17 -8.88
N PHE A 65 -0.72 -4.47 -8.28
CA PHE A 65 0.70 -4.72 -8.38
C PHE A 65 1.26 -4.91 -6.97
N TYR A 66 2.36 -5.64 -6.86
CA TYR A 66 3.04 -5.77 -5.58
C TYR A 66 4.54 -5.72 -5.75
N SER A 67 5.21 -5.34 -4.69
CA SER A 67 6.67 -5.38 -4.57
C SER A 67 7.07 -6.05 -3.27
N LYS A 68 8.13 -6.87 -3.32
CA LYS A 68 8.68 -7.57 -2.15
C LYS A 68 10.08 -7.08 -1.84
N GLU A 69 10.38 -6.99 -0.55
CA GLU A 69 11.74 -6.82 -0.06
C GLU A 69 12.00 -7.72 1.15
N LYS A 70 13.26 -8.13 1.34
CA LYS A 70 13.73 -8.84 2.53
C LYS A 70 14.58 -7.89 3.36
N ARG A 71 14.41 -7.96 4.67
CA ARG A 71 15.17 -7.16 5.63
C ARG A 71 15.40 -7.93 6.94
N PRO A 72 16.31 -7.49 7.83
CA PRO A 72 16.37 -8.02 9.19
C PRO A 72 15.01 -7.90 9.90
N LYS A 73 14.69 -8.88 10.75
CA LYS A 73 13.43 -8.87 11.51
C LYS A 73 13.26 -7.59 12.32
N PHE A 74 12.03 -7.19 12.52
CA PHE A 74 11.69 -6.06 13.41
C PHE A 74 11.94 -6.42 14.86
N THR A 75 12.35 -5.45 15.67
CA THR A 75 12.62 -5.62 17.10
C THR A 75 11.35 -5.78 17.91
N ASP A 76 10.28 -5.09 17.50
CA ASP A 76 9.00 -5.05 18.21
C ASP A 76 7.85 -4.74 17.23
N LEU A 77 6.62 -4.82 17.77
CA LEU A 77 5.40 -4.58 16.99
C LEU A 77 5.31 -3.16 16.44
N TYR A 78 5.67 -2.16 17.26
CA TYR A 78 5.58 -0.77 16.85
C TYR A 78 6.54 -0.45 15.70
N SER A 79 7.78 -0.91 15.79
CA SER A 79 8.78 -0.79 14.71
C SER A 79 8.27 -1.40 13.40
N ARG A 80 7.59 -2.54 13.47
CA ARG A 80 6.99 -3.21 12.31
C ARG A 80 5.91 -2.36 11.66
N ILE A 81 4.86 -2.02 12.41
CA ILE A 81 3.70 -1.31 11.85
C ILE A 81 4.05 0.14 11.43
N SER A 82 5.00 0.77 12.10
CA SER A 82 5.52 2.08 11.69
C SER A 82 6.26 1.99 10.36
N TYR A 83 7.07 0.95 10.17
CA TYR A 83 7.76 0.70 8.89
C TYR A 83 6.77 0.42 7.75
N GLU A 84 5.77 -0.43 7.98
CA GLU A 84 4.72 -0.74 7.01
C GLU A 84 3.97 0.54 6.59
N THR A 85 3.62 1.39 7.56
CA THR A 85 2.97 2.68 7.32
C THR A 85 3.86 3.61 6.49
N GLN A 86 5.13 3.75 6.89
CA GLN A 86 6.08 4.61 6.22
C GLN A 86 6.37 4.15 4.79
N LYS A 87 6.42 2.83 4.57
CA LYS A 87 6.58 2.25 3.24
C LYS A 87 5.41 2.55 2.32
N SER A 88 4.19 2.52 2.83
CA SER A 88 3.00 2.92 2.07
C SER A 88 3.03 4.41 1.69
N ILE A 89 3.46 5.29 2.60
CA ILE A 89 3.63 6.73 2.34
C ILE A 89 4.71 6.94 1.27
N GLU A 90 5.85 6.26 1.37
CA GLU A 90 6.96 6.34 0.40
C GLU A 90 6.50 6.03 -1.03
N ILE A 91 5.67 4.99 -1.19
CA ILE A 91 5.12 4.64 -2.51
C ILE A 91 4.13 5.69 -3.01
N ALA A 92 3.30 6.25 -2.12
CA ALA A 92 2.39 7.32 -2.47
C ALA A 92 3.14 8.58 -2.93
N ASP A 93 4.23 8.96 -2.26
CA ASP A 93 5.09 10.07 -2.65
C ASP A 93 5.77 9.82 -4.01
N LEU A 94 6.28 8.60 -4.24
CA LEU A 94 6.85 8.22 -5.53
C LEU A 94 5.84 8.27 -6.69
N LEU A 95 4.57 7.94 -6.44
CA LEU A 95 3.51 8.12 -7.42
C LEU A 95 3.28 9.59 -7.77
N LYS A 96 3.21 10.45 -6.76
CA LYS A 96 3.06 11.91 -6.95
C LYS A 96 4.20 12.49 -7.78
N GLU A 97 5.43 12.06 -7.53
CA GLU A 97 6.61 12.56 -8.26
C GLU A 97 6.66 12.09 -9.72
N ARG A 98 6.08 10.94 -10.03
CA ARG A 98 6.21 10.27 -11.33
C ARG A 98 4.98 10.35 -12.20
N THR A 99 3.86 10.80 -11.67
CA THR A 99 2.65 11.10 -12.43
C THR A 99 2.55 12.59 -12.72
N THR A 100 1.91 12.96 -13.82
CA THR A 100 1.63 14.36 -14.15
C THR A 100 0.52 14.97 -13.30
N ALA A 101 0.05 14.22 -12.31
CA ALA A 101 -1.08 14.60 -11.48
C ALA A 101 -0.70 15.60 -10.39
N THR A 102 -1.58 16.54 -10.15
CA THR A 102 -1.61 17.28 -8.88
C THR A 102 -2.19 16.38 -7.78
N LEU A 103 -1.91 16.69 -6.52
CA LEU A 103 -2.51 15.97 -5.37
C LEU A 103 -4.05 15.89 -5.44
N GLU A 104 -4.68 16.92 -5.98
CA GLU A 104 -6.14 17.02 -6.11
C GLU A 104 -6.72 15.99 -7.10
N ASN A 105 -5.92 15.58 -8.10
CA ASN A 105 -6.35 14.65 -9.14
C ASN A 105 -5.91 13.20 -8.88
N LEU A 106 -5.04 12.96 -7.91
CA LEU A 106 -4.53 11.65 -7.56
C LEU A 106 -5.26 11.12 -6.31
N ASN A 107 -6.36 10.40 -6.51
CA ASN A 107 -7.17 9.85 -5.42
C ASN A 107 -6.46 8.66 -4.76
N ILE A 108 -5.58 8.94 -3.78
CA ILE A 108 -4.83 7.92 -3.02
C ILE A 108 -5.50 7.63 -1.67
N SER A 109 -5.67 6.35 -1.37
CA SER A 109 -6.05 5.83 -0.06
C SER A 109 -4.95 4.93 0.50
N ILE A 110 -4.53 5.14 1.74
CA ILE A 110 -3.56 4.30 2.43
C ILE A 110 -4.29 3.35 3.38
N HIS A 111 -4.04 2.06 3.22
CA HIS A 111 -4.60 0.99 4.04
C HIS A 111 -3.58 0.49 5.05
N LEU A 112 -3.86 0.65 6.33
CA LEU A 112 -3.01 0.22 7.44
C LEU A 112 -3.50 -1.10 8.03
N ASP A 113 -2.60 -2.06 8.23
CA ASP A 113 -2.91 -3.35 8.86
C ASP A 113 -3.00 -3.24 10.39
N VAL A 114 -3.70 -2.23 10.87
CA VAL A 114 -3.96 -1.98 12.29
C VAL A 114 -5.46 -1.94 12.57
N SER A 115 -5.85 -2.29 13.80
CA SER A 115 -7.24 -2.28 14.22
C SER A 115 -7.54 -1.04 15.04
N SER A 116 -8.73 -0.45 14.86
CA SER A 116 -9.26 0.58 15.75
C SER A 116 -9.91 0.01 17.02
N ASN A 117 -10.12 -1.31 17.09
CA ASN A 117 -10.81 -1.97 18.22
C ASN A 117 -9.82 -2.33 19.34
N GLU A 118 -9.80 -1.55 20.41
CA GLU A 118 -8.90 -1.72 21.56
C GLU A 118 -9.10 -3.04 22.31
N ALA A 119 -10.31 -3.59 22.32
CA ALA A 119 -10.63 -4.80 23.08
C ALA A 119 -10.06 -6.09 22.45
N LYS A 120 -9.66 -6.06 21.18
CA LYS A 120 -9.35 -7.29 20.42
C LYS A 120 -7.96 -7.30 19.77
N ASN A 121 -7.20 -6.20 19.74
CA ASN A 121 -5.99 -6.17 18.92
C ASN A 121 -4.86 -5.34 19.54
N LYS A 122 -3.66 -5.93 19.58
CA LYS A 122 -2.45 -5.29 20.13
C LYS A 122 -2.01 -4.04 19.34
N THR A 123 -2.47 -3.89 18.10
CA THR A 123 -2.12 -2.75 17.22
C THR A 123 -3.01 -1.52 17.46
N SER A 124 -4.15 -1.67 18.12
CA SER A 124 -5.15 -0.60 18.28
C SER A 124 -4.60 0.63 19.00
N LYS A 125 -3.76 0.44 20.01
CA LYS A 125 -3.14 1.55 20.76
C LYS A 125 -2.26 2.48 19.89
N TYR A 126 -1.84 2.03 18.71
CA TYR A 126 -1.01 2.81 17.79
C TYR A 126 -1.83 3.38 16.60
N SER A 127 -3.07 2.94 16.46
CA SER A 127 -3.92 3.27 15.31
C SER A 127 -4.06 4.78 15.10
N SER A 128 -4.42 5.52 16.15
CA SER A 128 -4.62 6.99 16.07
C SER A 128 -3.34 7.73 15.66
N SER A 129 -2.19 7.35 16.20
CA SER A 129 -0.91 8.00 15.87
C SER A 129 -0.49 7.71 14.44
N LEU A 130 -0.71 6.49 13.93
CA LEU A 130 -0.37 6.14 12.55
C LEU A 130 -1.31 6.80 11.55
N ILE A 131 -2.60 6.89 11.85
CA ILE A 131 -3.57 7.66 11.03
C ILE A 131 -3.14 9.13 10.97
N SER A 132 -2.79 9.72 12.10
CA SER A 132 -2.33 11.11 12.17
C SER A 132 -1.04 11.32 11.38
N LEU A 133 -0.12 10.36 11.42
CA LEU A 133 1.11 10.38 10.63
C LEU A 133 0.80 10.42 9.13
N VAL A 134 -0.04 9.51 8.63
CA VAL A 134 -0.42 9.46 7.22
C VAL A 134 -1.07 10.77 6.77
N LYS A 135 -1.98 11.32 7.59
CA LYS A 135 -2.62 12.61 7.30
C LYS A 135 -1.66 13.78 7.31
N ALA A 136 -0.61 13.75 8.14
CA ALA A 136 0.43 14.77 8.17
C ALA A 136 1.30 14.80 6.90
N TYR A 137 1.29 13.71 6.11
CA TYR A 137 1.89 13.63 4.78
C TYR A 137 0.91 13.98 3.64
N ASP A 138 -0.22 14.65 3.95
CA ASP A 138 -1.26 15.07 3.00
C ASP A 138 -2.02 13.91 2.32
N TYR A 139 -2.12 12.74 2.99
CA TYR A 139 -2.98 11.65 2.56
C TYR A 139 -4.20 11.54 3.47
N PRO A 140 -5.31 12.22 3.13
CA PRO A 140 -6.49 12.30 4.00
C PRO A 140 -7.27 10.98 4.08
N HIS A 141 -7.19 10.15 3.04
CA HIS A 141 -7.93 8.90 2.94
C HIS A 141 -7.13 7.75 3.54
N VAL A 142 -7.42 7.41 4.79
CA VAL A 142 -6.77 6.33 5.54
C VAL A 142 -7.81 5.31 5.97
N GLN A 143 -7.56 4.04 5.70
CA GLN A 143 -8.41 2.94 6.16
C GLN A 143 -7.62 2.04 7.12
N VAL A 144 -8.32 1.55 8.15
CA VAL A 144 -7.82 0.56 9.12
C VAL A 144 -8.75 -0.64 9.13
N LYS A 145 -8.36 -1.74 9.77
CA LYS A 145 -9.21 -2.94 9.89
C LYS A 145 -10.59 -2.59 10.45
N PRO A 146 -11.68 -3.16 9.87
CA PRO A 146 -11.69 -4.23 8.86
C PRO A 146 -11.59 -3.74 7.40
N ASN A 147 -11.52 -2.44 7.13
CA ASN A 147 -11.63 -1.85 5.79
C ASN A 147 -10.29 -1.77 5.03
N SER A 148 -9.16 -2.09 5.66
CA SER A 148 -7.81 -2.03 5.07
C SER A 148 -7.45 -3.25 4.23
N TRP A 149 -8.28 -3.60 3.26
CA TRP A 149 -8.16 -4.86 2.50
C TRP A 149 -6.86 -4.97 1.66
N ALA A 150 -6.28 -3.88 1.18
CA ALA A 150 -5.03 -3.93 0.42
C ALA A 150 -3.86 -4.43 1.27
N ALA A 151 -3.75 -3.99 2.52
CA ALA A 151 -2.76 -4.50 3.46
C ALA A 151 -3.13 -5.90 3.95
N SER A 152 -4.39 -6.11 4.39
CA SER A 152 -4.82 -7.33 5.08
C SER A 152 -5.03 -8.53 4.16
N TYR A 153 -5.31 -8.35 2.87
CA TYR A 153 -5.58 -9.45 1.95
C TYR A 153 -4.57 -9.56 0.83
N ILE A 154 -4.25 -8.47 0.13
CA ILE A 154 -3.37 -8.54 -1.03
C ILE A 154 -1.91 -8.64 -0.59
N ALA A 155 -1.44 -7.72 0.25
CA ALA A 155 -0.06 -7.78 0.73
C ALA A 155 0.19 -9.07 1.55
N ASP A 156 -0.71 -9.43 2.47
CA ASP A 156 -0.61 -10.66 3.29
C ASP A 156 -0.56 -11.94 2.44
N LYS A 157 -1.29 -12.00 1.32
CA LYS A 157 -1.24 -13.15 0.40
C LYS A 157 0.19 -13.41 -0.10
N PHE A 158 0.91 -12.36 -0.46
CA PHE A 158 2.25 -12.48 -1.01
C PHE A 158 3.36 -12.53 0.03
N THR A 159 3.11 -12.13 1.28
CA THR A 159 4.05 -12.38 2.39
C THR A 159 4.09 -13.87 2.76
N LYS A 160 2.96 -14.59 2.63
CA LYS A 160 2.82 -16.01 3.00
C LYS A 160 3.38 -16.97 1.96
N ASN A 161 3.49 -16.57 0.70
CA ASN A 161 3.97 -17.45 -0.38
C ASN A 161 5.49 -17.73 -0.35
N ASP A 162 6.24 -17.12 0.55
CA ASP A 162 7.68 -17.35 0.74
C ASP A 162 7.99 -18.41 1.84
N ARG A 163 7.01 -19.26 2.21
CA ARG A 163 7.18 -20.35 3.20
C ARG A 163 7.65 -21.64 2.55
#